data_2e9e9f156227d5031cbcea4f3f7b2044
#
_entry.id   2e9e9f156227d5031cbcea4f3f7b2044
#
_cell.length_a   1.000
_cell.length_b   1.000
_cell.length_c   1.000
_cell.angle_alpha   90.00
_cell.angle_beta   90.00
_cell.angle_gamma   90.00
#
_symmetry.space_group_name_H-M   'P 1'
#
loop_
_entity.id
_entity.type
_entity.pdbx_description
1 polymer ?
#
loop_
_entity_poly.entity_id
_entity_poly.type
_entity_poly.pdbx_seq_one_letter_code
_entity_poly.pdbx_strand_id
1 'polypeptide(L)'
;MADEQRGTDGAVRERVKPKKQDPTLYKVVLLNDDYTTMEFVIHVLETVFQQSPAEAYRAMMQVHVNGRGIAGVYPWEVAETKVETVTSMAREAGFPLRAALEEG
;
A
#
# COMPACT_ATOMS: atom_id res chain seq x y z
N MET A 1 31.36 -6.46 -9.10
CA MET A 1 31.18 -6.19 -10.19
C MET A 1 30.83 -6.81 -10.70
N ALA A 2 31.18 -6.11 -9.77
CA ALA A 2 30.90 -5.90 -10.62
C ALA A 2 30.57 -6.35 -10.86
N ASP A 3 30.53 -5.99 -10.30
CA ASP A 3 30.18 -5.76 -11.02
C ASP A 3 29.82 -6.32 -11.10
N GLU A 4 29.66 -5.70 -10.53
CA GLU A 4 29.31 -5.53 -11.08
C GLU A 4 28.90 -6.08 -11.24
N GLN A 5 29.01 -5.84 -10.51
CA GLN A 5 28.68 -5.81 -11.05
C GLN A 5 28.34 -6.24 -11.34
N ARG A 6 28.65 -6.18 -10.77
CA ARG A 6 28.42 -6.10 -11.43
C ARG A 6 27.89 -6.34 -11.93
N GLY A 7 28.50 -6.05 -11.20
CA GLY A 7 27.96 -5.74 -12.05
C GLY A 7 27.63 -6.08 -12.23
N THR A 8 27.29 -5.67 -11.89
CA THR A 8 26.92 -5.45 -12.58
C THR A 8 26.67 -5.72 -12.89
N ASP A 9 26.57 -5.33 -12.36
CA ASP A 9 26.23 -5.06 -13.03
C ASP A 9 25.86 -5.27 -13.30
N GLY A 10 25.89 -4.85 -12.71
CA GLY A 10 25.33 -4.41 -13.25
C GLY A 10 24.81 -4.63 -13.35
N ALA A 11 24.56 -4.25 -13.13
CA ALA A 11 24.03 -3.92 -13.54
C ALA A 11 23.37 -4.24 -13.56
N VAL A 12 22.91 -4.03 -13.27
CA VAL A 12 22.24 -3.84 -13.53
C VAL A 12 21.63 -4.03 -13.29
N ARG A 13 21.20 -3.73 -12.91
CA ARG A 13 20.66 -3.43 -12.94
C ARG A 13 20.10 -3.16 -13.05
N GLU A 14 19.88 -2.77 -12.95
CA GLU A 14 19.40 -2.13 -13.27
C GLU A 14 18.67 -2.15 -13.48
N ARG A 15 18.11 -1.88 -13.34
CA ARG A 15 17.48 -1.71 -13.51
C ARG A 15 16.86 -1.43 -13.40
N VAL A 16 16.29 -1.11 -13.49
CA VAL A 16 15.85 -0.83 -13.08
C VAL A 16 15.44 -0.59 -12.38
N LYS A 17 15.23 -0.72 -11.94
CA LYS A 17 14.93 -0.32 -10.98
C LYS A 17 15.70 0.28 -10.35
N PRO A 18 15.47 0.69 -9.96
CA PRO A 18 16.22 1.68 -9.57
C PRO A 18 17.49 1.36 -9.09
N LYS A 19 18.23 1.39 -9.51
CA LYS A 19 19.35 1.37 -9.10
C LYS A 19 19.60 2.29 -8.16
N LYS A 20 18.75 2.82 -7.68
CA LYS A 20 18.97 3.84 -6.83
C LYS A 20 19.29 3.42 -5.49
N GLN A 21 19.92 4.26 -4.75
CA GLN A 21 20.28 4.06 -3.40
C GLN A 21 19.03 4.14 -2.53
N ASP A 22 18.18 5.11 -2.80
CA ASP A 22 16.97 5.33 -2.04
C ASP A 22 15.80 5.00 -2.92
N PRO A 23 15.27 3.78 -2.79
CA PRO A 23 14.13 3.43 -3.61
C PRO A 23 12.95 4.35 -3.32
N THR A 24 12.23 4.69 -4.34
CA THR A 24 11.02 5.47 -4.21
C THR A 24 10.02 4.69 -3.37
N LEU A 25 9.42 5.35 -2.42
CA LEU A 25 8.37 4.77 -1.61
C LEU A 25 7.01 5.14 -2.18
N TYR A 26 6.03 4.28 -1.95
CA TYR A 26 4.68 4.46 -2.47
C TYR A 26 3.70 4.40 -1.32
N LYS A 27 2.75 5.32 -1.35
CA LYS A 27 1.66 5.32 -0.39
C LYS A 27 0.57 4.39 -0.90
N VAL A 28 0.06 3.55 -0.01
CA VAL A 28 -1.16 2.81 -0.27
C VAL A 28 -2.29 3.62 0.32
N VAL A 29 -3.22 4.02 -0.52
CA VAL A 29 -4.31 4.91 -0.15
C VAL A 29 -5.61 4.15 -0.27
N LEU A 30 -6.44 4.19 0.79
CA LEU A 30 -7.77 3.61 0.74
C LEU A 30 -8.76 4.69 0.32
N LEU A 31 -9.69 4.31 -0.55
CA LEU A 31 -10.67 5.24 -1.11
C LEU A 31 -12.03 4.99 -0.50
N ASN A 32 -12.71 6.05 -0.10
CA ASN A 32 -14.03 5.94 0.49
C ASN A 32 -15.07 5.53 -0.54
N ASP A 33 -16.10 4.84 -0.07
CA ASP A 33 -17.28 4.53 -0.87
C ASP A 33 -18.48 4.46 0.08
N ASP A 34 -19.67 4.29 -0.50
CA ASP A 34 -20.91 4.39 0.28
C ASP A 34 -21.34 3.05 0.90
N TYR A 35 -20.61 1.98 0.63
CA TYR A 35 -21.07 0.64 1.00
C TYR A 35 -20.16 -0.09 1.96
N THR A 36 -18.85 0.16 1.90
CA THR A 36 -17.90 -0.53 2.77
C THR A 36 -18.09 -0.04 4.21
N THR A 37 -18.22 -0.97 5.13
CA THR A 37 -18.45 -0.59 6.54
C THR A 37 -17.16 -0.07 7.17
N MET A 38 -17.32 0.78 8.19
CA MET A 38 -16.18 1.29 8.95
C MET A 38 -15.43 0.16 9.63
N GLU A 39 -16.17 -0.84 10.14
CA GLU A 39 -15.57 -2.00 10.78
C GLU A 39 -14.66 -2.76 9.82
N PHE A 40 -15.08 -2.90 8.56
CA PHE A 40 -14.26 -3.59 7.58
C PHE A 40 -13.00 -2.81 7.28
N VAL A 41 -13.11 -1.49 7.14
CA VAL A 41 -11.93 -0.64 6.88
C VAL A 41 -10.93 -0.75 8.04
N ILE A 42 -11.43 -0.71 9.28
CA ILE A 42 -10.57 -0.88 10.46
C ILE A 42 -9.90 -2.25 10.43
N HIS A 43 -10.66 -3.30 10.12
CA HIS A 43 -10.12 -4.66 10.05
C HIS A 43 -8.98 -4.75 9.03
N VAL A 44 -9.17 -4.17 7.85
CA VAL A 44 -8.13 -4.15 6.81
C VAL A 44 -6.89 -3.41 7.31
N LEU A 45 -7.09 -2.26 7.94
CA LEU A 45 -5.96 -1.46 8.43
C LEU A 45 -5.18 -2.20 9.50
N GLU A 46 -5.86 -2.93 10.35
CA GLU A 46 -5.19 -3.70 11.40
C GLU A 46 -4.48 -4.93 10.85
N THR A 47 -5.13 -5.68 9.95
CA THR A 47 -4.60 -6.98 9.52
C THR A 47 -3.63 -6.88 8.35
N VAL A 48 -3.89 -6.00 7.40
CA VAL A 48 -3.04 -5.87 6.21
C VAL A 48 -1.91 -4.88 6.45
N PHE A 49 -2.19 -3.80 7.19
CA PHE A 49 -1.24 -2.71 7.37
C PHE A 49 -0.66 -2.67 8.79
N GLN A 50 -0.97 -3.65 9.61
CA GLN A 50 -0.41 -3.82 10.95
C GLN A 50 -0.54 -2.58 11.82
N GLN A 51 -1.63 -1.84 11.66
CA GLN A 51 -1.87 -0.67 12.48
C GLN A 51 -2.46 -1.08 13.84
N SER A 52 -2.15 -0.29 14.85
CA SER A 52 -2.80 -0.48 16.15
C SER A 52 -4.28 -0.08 16.03
N PRO A 53 -5.13 -0.49 16.99
CA PRO A 53 -6.53 -0.09 16.94
C PRO A 53 -6.72 1.43 16.86
N ALA A 54 -5.92 2.19 17.60
CA ALA A 54 -6.03 3.65 17.59
C ALA A 54 -5.61 4.24 16.24
N GLU A 55 -4.52 3.71 15.66
CA GLU A 55 -4.07 4.15 14.34
C GLU A 55 -5.10 3.80 13.27
N ALA A 56 -5.65 2.59 13.34
CA ALA A 56 -6.63 2.14 12.36
C ALA A 56 -7.89 2.98 12.43
N TYR A 57 -8.31 3.35 13.63
CA TYR A 57 -9.48 4.21 13.79
C TYR A 57 -9.22 5.57 13.14
N ARG A 58 -8.06 6.17 13.40
CA ARG A 58 -7.73 7.48 12.84
C ARG A 58 -7.66 7.44 11.31
N ALA A 59 -7.04 6.38 10.77
CA ALA A 59 -6.94 6.24 9.32
C ALA A 59 -8.33 6.03 8.70
N MET A 60 -9.16 5.22 9.34
CA MET A 60 -10.53 5.01 8.87
C MET A 60 -11.30 6.31 8.85
N MET A 61 -11.15 7.14 9.88
CA MET A 61 -11.84 8.43 9.90
C MET A 61 -11.33 9.36 8.81
N GLN A 62 -10.03 9.32 8.48
CA GLN A 62 -9.51 10.09 7.36
C GLN A 62 -10.19 9.68 6.06
N VAL A 63 -10.31 8.36 5.84
CA VAL A 63 -10.98 7.86 4.64
C VAL A 63 -12.42 8.35 4.60
N HIS A 64 -13.11 8.26 5.72
CA HIS A 64 -14.52 8.62 5.79
C HIS A 64 -14.75 10.11 5.58
N VAL A 65 -13.94 10.95 6.23
CA VAL A 65 -14.14 12.40 6.21
C VAL A 65 -13.55 13.04 4.96
N ASN A 66 -12.36 12.61 4.55
CA ASN A 66 -11.63 13.25 3.45
C ASN A 66 -11.79 12.54 2.11
N GLY A 67 -12.46 11.39 2.10
CA GLY A 67 -12.65 10.62 0.87
C GLY A 67 -11.50 9.66 0.58
N ARG A 68 -10.37 9.81 1.26
CA ARG A 68 -9.20 8.96 1.08
C ARG A 68 -8.31 9.07 2.31
N GLY A 69 -7.57 8.02 2.59
CA GLY A 69 -6.63 8.02 3.70
C GLY A 69 -5.46 7.10 3.41
N ILE A 70 -4.30 7.43 3.98
CA ILE A 70 -3.08 6.66 3.78
C ILE A 70 -3.08 5.49 4.74
N ALA A 71 -2.93 4.27 4.20
CA ALA A 71 -2.86 3.06 5.01
C ALA A 71 -1.43 2.70 5.37
N GLY A 72 -0.47 3.02 4.50
CA GLY A 72 0.94 2.75 4.76
C GLY A 72 1.80 3.22 3.61
N VAL A 73 3.12 3.16 3.83
CA VAL A 73 4.09 3.61 2.84
C VAL A 73 5.15 2.52 2.70
N TYR A 74 5.41 2.07 1.48
CA TYR A 74 6.25 0.91 1.23
C TYR A 74 6.98 1.02 -0.10
N PRO A 75 8.04 0.23 -0.30
CA PRO A 75 8.59 0.07 -1.65
C PRO A 75 7.52 -0.53 -2.58
N TRP A 76 7.72 -0.33 -3.88
CA TRP A 76 6.74 -0.69 -4.91
C TRP A 76 6.17 -2.09 -4.74
N GLU A 77 7.04 -3.10 -4.62
CA GLU A 77 6.57 -4.49 -4.62
C GLU A 77 5.70 -4.79 -3.42
N VAL A 78 6.08 -4.26 -2.26
CA VAL A 78 5.29 -4.47 -1.05
C VAL A 78 3.97 -3.73 -1.16
N ALA A 79 4.01 -2.48 -1.65
CA ALA A 79 2.81 -1.68 -1.80
C ALA A 79 1.82 -2.35 -2.76
N GLU A 80 2.33 -2.87 -3.87
CA GLU A 80 1.49 -3.56 -4.86
C GLU A 80 0.80 -4.78 -4.26
N THR A 81 1.56 -5.57 -3.49
CA THR A 81 0.99 -6.73 -2.82
C THR A 81 -0.08 -6.32 -1.81
N LYS A 82 0.14 -5.23 -1.09
CA LYS A 82 -0.85 -4.73 -0.14
C LYS A 82 -2.15 -4.36 -0.84
N VAL A 83 -2.05 -3.67 -1.99
CA VAL A 83 -3.23 -3.30 -2.77
C VAL A 83 -4.00 -4.55 -3.21
N GLU A 84 -3.28 -5.56 -3.69
CA GLU A 84 -3.91 -6.80 -4.13
C GLU A 84 -4.61 -7.51 -2.98
N THR A 85 -3.98 -7.52 -1.81
CA THR A 85 -4.57 -8.15 -0.63
C THR A 85 -5.86 -7.45 -0.21
N VAL A 86 -5.86 -6.11 -0.21
CA VAL A 86 -7.07 -5.36 0.12
C VAL A 86 -8.18 -5.66 -0.88
N THR A 87 -7.86 -5.68 -2.16
CA THR A 87 -8.85 -5.95 -3.22
C THR A 87 -9.46 -7.33 -3.04
N SER A 88 -8.62 -8.32 -2.75
CA SER A 88 -9.06 -9.69 -2.57
C SER A 88 -10.00 -9.82 -1.35
N MET A 89 -9.58 -9.22 -0.24
CA MET A 89 -10.39 -9.26 0.99
C MET A 89 -11.73 -8.57 0.80
N ALA A 90 -11.72 -7.41 0.15
CA ALA A 90 -12.94 -6.66 -0.09
C ALA A 90 -13.90 -7.45 -0.97
N ARG A 91 -13.36 -8.06 -2.02
CA ARG A 91 -14.19 -8.87 -2.93
C ARG A 91 -14.81 -10.03 -2.22
N GLU A 92 -14.05 -10.73 -1.37
CA GLU A 92 -14.58 -11.84 -0.59
C GLU A 92 -15.67 -11.41 0.37
N ALA A 93 -15.52 -10.22 0.96
CA ALA A 93 -16.50 -9.71 1.90
C ALA A 93 -17.70 -9.04 1.22
N GLY A 94 -17.63 -8.85 -0.10
CA GLY A 94 -18.71 -8.24 -0.85
C GLY A 94 -18.72 -6.71 -0.79
N PHE A 95 -17.59 -6.10 -0.51
CA PHE A 95 -17.47 -4.64 -0.43
C PHE A 95 -16.71 -4.08 -1.63
N PRO A 96 -17.06 -2.88 -2.10
CA PRO A 96 -16.36 -2.25 -3.22
C PRO A 96 -15.12 -1.47 -2.82
N LEU A 97 -14.58 -1.68 -1.63
CA LEU A 97 -13.42 -0.96 -1.15
C LEU A 97 -12.26 -1.08 -2.14
N ARG A 98 -11.63 0.04 -2.45
CA ARG A 98 -10.50 0.10 -3.37
C ARG A 98 -9.30 0.73 -2.68
N ALA A 99 -8.13 0.27 -3.10
CA ALA A 99 -6.87 0.86 -2.70
C ALA A 99 -6.13 1.32 -3.95
N ALA A 100 -5.35 2.39 -3.81
CA ALA A 100 -4.58 2.94 -4.92
C ALA A 100 -3.14 3.18 -4.45
N LEU A 101 -2.23 3.26 -5.41
CA LEU A 101 -0.84 3.57 -5.14
C LEU A 101 -0.56 4.99 -5.56
N GLU A 102 0.18 5.71 -4.71
CA GLU A 102 0.66 7.05 -5.04
C GLU A 102 2.13 7.12 -4.69
N GLU A 103 2.90 7.74 -5.55
CA GLU A 103 4.30 7.96 -5.28
C GLU A 103 4.42 8.90 -4.10
N GLY A 104 5.17 8.48 -3.10
CA GLY A 104 5.24 9.21 -1.84
C GLY A 104 6.30 10.27 -1.77
#